data_44aae8aa684499f7d1c9ce3b36e88034
#
_entry.id   44aae8aa684499f7d1c9ce3b36e88034
#
_cell.length_a   1.000
_cell.length_b   1.000
_cell.length_c   1.000
_cell.angle_alpha   90.00
_cell.angle_beta   90.00
_cell.angle_gamma   90.00
#
_symmetry.space_group_name_H-M   'P 1'
#
loop_
_entity.id
_entity.type
_entity.pdbx_description
1 polymer ?
#
loop_
_entity_poly.entity_id
_entity_poly.type
_entity_poly.pdbx_seq_one_letter_code
_entity_poly.pdbx_strand_id
1 'polypeptide(L)'
;MVFLGLAVGSGSTQLDDWFHDVGSGPVRHLRYLADQRLLVLIVLATLAVTNYRHRWRLAAATVACPLLAMALARLLKPLFGRERGPAYAYPSGHAATVVAVMGVVVLVAAVTWWAVLLAVTYSVLAVVGVGATFHYFTDTVGGALLGTAIVCTAALILGRRAQPT
;
A
#
# COMPACT_ATOMS: atom_id res chain seq x y z
N MET A 1 9.01 -8.09 4.22
CA MET A 1 9.36 -6.67 4.41
C MET A 1 10.68 -6.50 5.18
N VAL A 2 10.82 -7.02 6.41
CA VAL A 2 12.03 -6.81 7.23
C VAL A 2 13.29 -7.32 6.54
N PHE A 3 13.30 -8.58 6.08
CA PHE A 3 14.44 -9.15 5.34
C PHE A 3 14.81 -8.33 4.10
N LEU A 4 13.83 -7.83 3.36
CA LEU A 4 14.10 -6.97 2.20
C LEU A 4 14.77 -5.66 2.64
N GLY A 5 14.27 -5.01 3.69
CA GLY A 5 14.86 -3.77 4.21
C GLY A 5 16.30 -3.94 4.67
N LEU A 6 16.64 -5.06 5.30
CA LEU A 6 18.02 -5.39 5.69
C LEU A 6 18.90 -5.71 4.47
N ALA A 7 18.34 -6.37 3.45
CA ALA A 7 19.08 -6.78 2.25
C ALA A 7 19.41 -5.62 1.30
N VAL A 8 18.55 -4.58 1.23
CA VAL A 8 18.78 -3.44 0.31
C VAL A 8 19.80 -2.42 0.83
N GLY A 9 20.16 -2.48 2.12
CA GLY A 9 21.18 -1.60 2.71
C GLY A 9 20.82 -0.11 2.67
N SER A 10 21.85 0.76 2.64
CA SER A 10 21.70 2.22 2.74
C SER A 10 21.59 2.96 1.40
N GLY A 11 21.98 2.33 0.28
CA GLY A 11 22.03 2.94 -1.05
C GLY A 11 21.03 2.38 -2.06
N SER A 12 21.14 2.80 -3.34
CA SER A 12 20.40 2.17 -4.44
C SER A 12 20.92 0.75 -4.71
N THR A 13 20.05 -0.11 -5.23
CA THR A 13 20.42 -1.43 -5.76
C THR A 13 20.47 -1.37 -7.29
N GLN A 14 21.13 -2.35 -7.93
CA GLN A 14 21.14 -2.45 -9.39
C GLN A 14 19.72 -2.48 -9.99
N LEU A 15 18.77 -3.10 -9.27
CA LEU A 15 17.38 -3.14 -9.66
C LEU A 15 16.73 -1.74 -9.59
N ASP A 16 17.05 -0.96 -8.56
CA ASP A 16 16.54 0.40 -8.40
C ASP A 16 17.05 1.33 -9.50
N ASP A 17 18.34 1.19 -9.86
CA ASP A 17 18.97 1.99 -10.92
C ASP A 17 18.37 1.66 -12.28
N TRP A 18 18.25 0.36 -12.61
CA TRP A 18 17.57 -0.09 -13.83
C TRP A 18 16.14 0.42 -13.92
N PHE A 19 15.40 0.36 -12.80
CA PHE A 19 14.01 0.82 -12.75
C PHE A 19 13.89 2.33 -12.93
N HIS A 20 14.88 3.08 -12.45
CA HIS A 20 14.94 4.52 -12.61
C HIS A 20 15.16 4.91 -14.08
N ASP A 21 16.04 4.21 -14.79
CA ASP A 21 16.33 4.44 -16.21
C ASP A 21 15.11 4.16 -17.09
N VAL A 22 14.42 3.05 -16.86
CA VAL A 22 13.18 2.68 -17.57
C VAL A 22 12.02 3.62 -17.21
N GLY A 23 12.01 4.16 -16.00
CA GLY A 23 10.95 5.03 -15.47
C GLY A 23 10.93 6.47 -16.00
N SER A 24 11.89 6.86 -16.86
CA SER A 24 11.98 8.22 -17.41
C SER A 24 10.88 8.58 -18.44
N GLY A 25 10.10 7.59 -18.90
CA GLY A 25 9.04 7.71 -19.93
C GLY A 25 7.63 7.94 -19.37
N PRO A 26 6.58 7.55 -20.13
CA PRO A 26 5.18 7.70 -19.75
C PRO A 26 4.77 6.95 -18.47
N VAL A 27 5.57 5.97 -18.05
CA VAL A 27 5.37 5.18 -16.81
C VAL A 27 5.27 6.08 -15.57
N ARG A 28 5.96 7.22 -15.57
CA ARG A 28 5.89 8.21 -14.48
C ARG A 28 4.47 8.75 -14.21
N HIS A 29 3.60 8.73 -15.19
CA HIS A 29 2.21 9.19 -15.02
C HIS A 29 1.40 8.23 -14.11
N LEU A 30 1.81 6.97 -13.98
CA LEU A 30 1.17 6.02 -13.07
C LEU A 30 1.24 6.44 -11.59
N ARG A 31 2.15 7.37 -11.23
CA ARG A 31 2.20 7.96 -9.89
C ARG A 31 0.88 8.61 -9.46
N TYR A 32 0.08 9.10 -10.41
CA TYR A 32 -1.23 9.70 -10.10
C TYR A 32 -2.22 8.71 -9.48
N LEU A 33 -2.02 7.40 -9.68
CA LEU A 33 -2.79 6.37 -8.99
C LEU A 33 -2.50 6.34 -7.48
N ALA A 34 -1.36 6.86 -7.05
CA ALA A 34 -1.02 7.02 -5.64
C ALA A 34 -1.32 8.44 -5.11
N ASP A 35 -2.03 9.26 -5.88
CA ASP A 35 -2.43 10.61 -5.44
C ASP A 35 -3.32 10.52 -4.21
N GLN A 36 -2.99 11.31 -3.19
CA GLN A 36 -3.68 11.27 -1.91
C GLN A 36 -5.16 11.62 -2.03
N ARG A 37 -5.53 12.53 -2.92
CA ARG A 37 -6.93 12.93 -3.14
C ARG A 37 -7.74 11.79 -3.72
N LEU A 38 -7.17 11.08 -4.70
CA LEU A 38 -7.80 9.91 -5.30
C LEU A 38 -7.99 8.80 -4.28
N LEU A 39 -6.97 8.52 -3.46
CA LEU A 39 -7.07 7.51 -2.40
C LEU A 39 -8.13 7.90 -1.35
N VAL A 40 -8.22 9.17 -0.98
CA VAL A 40 -9.28 9.66 -0.06
C VAL A 40 -10.65 9.46 -0.69
N LEU A 41 -10.85 9.75 -1.97
CA LEU A 41 -12.13 9.51 -2.66
C LEU A 41 -12.49 8.01 -2.66
N ILE A 42 -11.55 7.12 -2.90
CA ILE A 42 -11.78 5.67 -2.84
C ILE A 42 -12.17 5.24 -1.42
N VAL A 43 -11.49 5.76 -0.40
CA VAL A 43 -11.81 5.48 1.01
C VAL A 43 -13.21 5.99 1.34
N LEU A 44 -13.58 7.21 0.95
CA LEU A 44 -14.91 7.77 1.19
C LEU A 44 -16.01 6.97 0.48
N ALA A 45 -15.80 6.59 -0.78
CA ALA A 45 -16.75 5.74 -1.50
C ALA A 45 -16.91 4.37 -0.83
N THR A 46 -15.80 3.74 -0.42
CA THR A 46 -15.81 2.46 0.30
C THR A 46 -16.51 2.59 1.64
N LEU A 47 -16.28 3.69 2.36
CA LEU A 47 -16.93 3.99 3.63
C LEU A 47 -18.45 4.20 3.47
N ALA A 48 -18.88 4.90 2.42
CA ALA A 48 -20.30 5.06 2.10
C ALA A 48 -20.98 3.70 1.85
N VAL A 49 -20.34 2.81 1.08
CA VAL A 49 -20.86 1.45 0.83
C VAL A 49 -20.95 0.63 2.13
N THR A 50 -19.93 0.67 2.98
CA THR A 50 -19.93 -0.07 4.25
C THR A 50 -20.98 0.45 5.22
N ASN A 51 -21.18 1.77 5.29
CA ASN A 51 -22.21 2.40 6.12
C ASN A 51 -23.63 2.06 5.60
N TYR A 52 -23.84 2.15 4.29
CA TYR A 52 -25.13 1.79 3.68
C TYR A 52 -25.50 0.32 3.94
N ARG A 53 -24.50 -0.57 3.95
CA ARG A 53 -24.67 -2.00 4.25
C ARG A 53 -24.64 -2.32 5.75
N HIS A 54 -24.57 -1.33 6.63
CA HIS A 54 -24.45 -1.48 8.09
C HIS A 54 -23.30 -2.37 8.54
N ARG A 55 -22.19 -2.41 7.77
CA ARG A 55 -21.00 -3.22 8.06
C ARG A 55 -19.95 -2.41 8.84
N TRP A 56 -20.28 -2.00 10.06
CA TRP A 56 -19.47 -1.10 10.88
C TRP A 56 -18.03 -1.53 11.09
N ARG A 57 -17.81 -2.83 11.17
CA ARG A 57 -16.44 -3.38 11.34
C ARG A 57 -15.59 -3.19 10.08
N LEU A 58 -16.18 -3.37 8.91
CA LEU A 58 -15.51 -3.05 7.63
C LEU A 58 -15.34 -1.54 7.46
N ALA A 59 -16.30 -0.74 7.91
CA ALA A 59 -16.17 0.72 7.93
C ALA A 59 -14.96 1.16 8.80
N ALA A 60 -14.80 0.58 9.97
CA ALA A 60 -13.64 0.83 10.83
C ALA A 60 -12.32 0.40 10.15
N ALA A 61 -12.29 -0.77 9.52
CA ALA A 61 -11.10 -1.24 8.77
C ALA A 61 -10.77 -0.33 7.58
N THR A 62 -11.79 0.23 6.90
CA THR A 62 -11.63 1.16 5.77
C THR A 62 -10.84 2.41 6.16
N VAL A 63 -10.99 2.88 7.38
CA VAL A 63 -10.25 4.04 7.90
C VAL A 63 -8.93 3.60 8.56
N ALA A 64 -8.98 2.56 9.38
CA ALA A 64 -7.85 2.15 10.19
C ALA A 64 -6.68 1.61 9.36
N CYS A 65 -6.93 0.77 8.34
CA CYS A 65 -5.85 0.14 7.57
C CYS A 65 -4.95 1.14 6.84
N PRO A 66 -5.47 2.14 6.08
CA PRO A 66 -4.62 3.13 5.42
C PRO A 66 -3.86 4.02 6.41
N LEU A 67 -4.49 4.41 7.52
CA LEU A 67 -3.85 5.22 8.56
C LEU A 67 -2.72 4.45 9.24
N LEU A 68 -2.94 3.17 9.58
CA LEU A 68 -1.91 2.31 10.15
C LEU A 68 -0.77 2.07 9.14
N ALA A 69 -1.07 1.89 7.86
CA ALA A 69 -0.06 1.71 6.83
C ALA A 69 0.87 2.94 6.75
N MET A 70 0.30 4.14 6.74
CA MET A 70 1.06 5.38 6.73
C MET A 70 1.85 5.58 8.03
N ALA A 71 1.23 5.37 9.19
CA ALA A 71 1.87 5.54 10.49
C ALA A 71 3.03 4.56 10.67
N LEU A 72 2.81 3.27 10.41
CA LEU A 72 3.85 2.25 10.52
C LEU A 72 4.99 2.47 9.53
N ALA A 73 4.69 2.86 8.27
CA ALA A 73 5.74 3.20 7.32
C ALA A 73 6.62 4.34 7.85
N ARG A 74 6.04 5.38 8.44
CA ARG A 74 6.80 6.50 9.04
C ARG A 74 7.63 6.07 10.24
N LEU A 75 7.07 5.26 11.13
CA LEU A 75 7.76 4.77 12.33
C LEU A 75 8.90 3.81 12.01
N LEU A 76 8.76 3.02 10.94
CA LEU A 76 9.77 2.05 10.54
C LEU A 76 10.93 2.67 9.76
N LYS A 77 10.75 3.83 9.12
CA LYS A 77 11.78 4.49 8.33
C LYS A 77 13.12 4.69 9.06
N PRO A 78 13.15 5.24 10.28
CA PRO A 78 14.41 5.44 11.00
C PRO A 78 15.12 4.11 11.35
N LEU A 79 14.36 3.01 11.51
CA LEU A 79 14.93 1.70 11.88
C LEU A 79 15.76 1.08 10.75
N PHE A 80 15.41 1.38 9.49
CA PHE A 80 16.16 0.89 8.34
C PHE A 80 17.26 1.83 7.88
N GLY A 81 17.17 3.13 8.23
CA GLY A 81 18.20 4.12 7.93
C GLY A 81 18.51 4.35 6.44
N ARG A 82 17.65 3.82 5.52
CA ARG A 82 17.88 3.95 4.09
C ARG A 82 17.44 5.34 3.63
N GLU A 83 18.39 6.12 3.11
CA GLU A 83 18.17 7.50 2.68
C GLU A 83 18.00 7.62 1.16
N ARG A 84 17.17 8.56 0.74
CA ARG A 84 17.10 9.09 -0.62
C ARG A 84 16.98 10.60 -0.55
N GLY A 85 18.06 11.31 -0.87
CA GLY A 85 18.17 12.73 -0.62
C GLY A 85 18.16 13.04 0.89
N PRO A 86 17.42 14.06 1.35
CA PRO A 86 17.40 14.45 2.76
C PRO A 86 16.43 13.64 3.64
N ALA A 87 15.79 12.58 3.11
CA ALA A 87 14.73 11.87 3.80
C ALA A 87 14.92 10.36 3.77
N TYR A 88 14.44 9.68 4.82
CA TYR A 88 14.39 8.23 4.87
C TYR A 88 13.38 7.68 3.84
N ALA A 89 13.80 6.67 3.09
CA ALA A 89 13.08 6.14 1.94
C ALA A 89 12.27 4.88 2.24
N TYR A 90 12.86 3.90 2.94
CA TYR A 90 12.27 2.58 3.18
C TYR A 90 11.52 2.48 4.52
N PRO A 91 10.34 1.83 4.56
CA PRO A 91 9.49 1.44 3.42
C PRO A 91 8.69 2.62 2.83
N SER A 92 8.23 2.50 1.59
CA SER A 92 7.40 3.53 0.95
C SER A 92 6.01 3.63 1.59
N GLY A 93 5.70 4.79 2.18
CA GLY A 93 4.36 5.06 2.74
C GLY A 93 3.27 5.15 1.68
N HIS A 94 3.57 5.70 0.48
CA HIS A 94 2.61 5.75 -0.63
C HIS A 94 2.19 4.36 -1.07
N ALA A 95 3.15 3.46 -1.33
CA ALA A 95 2.86 2.10 -1.74
C ALA A 95 2.08 1.33 -0.66
N ALA A 96 2.46 1.48 0.62
CA ALA A 96 1.76 0.85 1.74
C ALA A 96 0.30 1.31 1.82
N THR A 97 0.06 2.62 1.67
CA THR A 97 -1.30 3.18 1.72
C THR A 97 -2.16 2.73 0.55
N VAL A 98 -1.62 2.74 -0.68
CA VAL A 98 -2.33 2.25 -1.88
C VAL A 98 -2.78 0.82 -1.68
N VAL A 99 -1.85 -0.07 -1.30
CA VAL A 99 -2.16 -1.50 -1.12
C VAL A 99 -3.15 -1.71 0.03
N ALA A 100 -3.05 -0.94 1.12
CA ALA A 100 -4.00 -1.02 2.21
C ALA A 100 -5.41 -0.57 1.78
N VAL A 101 -5.55 0.53 1.03
CA VAL A 101 -6.84 1.00 0.50
C VAL A 101 -7.44 -0.04 -0.43
N MET A 102 -6.69 -0.52 -1.42
CA MET A 102 -7.19 -1.49 -2.40
C MET A 102 -7.51 -2.84 -1.75
N GLY A 103 -6.73 -3.27 -0.78
CA GLY A 103 -7.00 -4.49 -0.02
C GLY A 103 -8.30 -4.41 0.77
N VAL A 104 -8.61 -3.26 1.39
CA VAL A 104 -9.91 -3.08 2.07
C VAL A 104 -11.07 -3.05 1.07
N VAL A 105 -10.91 -2.46 -0.12
CA VAL A 105 -11.92 -2.54 -1.19
C VAL A 105 -12.25 -4.00 -1.52
N VAL A 106 -11.23 -4.86 -1.63
CA VAL A 106 -11.43 -6.31 -1.83
C VAL A 106 -12.24 -6.95 -0.70
N LEU A 107 -11.93 -6.63 0.56
CA LEU A 107 -12.69 -7.15 1.71
C LEU A 107 -14.16 -6.70 1.68
N VAL A 108 -14.43 -5.46 1.31
CA VAL A 108 -15.79 -4.92 1.19
C VAL A 108 -16.55 -5.56 0.02
N ALA A 109 -15.86 -5.89 -1.06
CA ALA A 109 -16.39 -6.62 -2.21
C ALA A 109 -16.51 -8.14 -1.97
N ALA A 110 -16.35 -8.61 -0.72
CA ALA A 110 -16.43 -10.03 -0.34
C ALA A 110 -15.45 -10.94 -1.11
N VAL A 111 -14.26 -10.42 -1.39
CA VAL A 111 -13.14 -11.16 -2.04
C VAL A 111 -13.55 -11.79 -3.40
N THR A 112 -14.36 -11.08 -4.17
CA THR A 112 -14.71 -11.52 -5.52
C THR A 112 -13.48 -11.48 -6.44
N TRP A 113 -13.36 -12.45 -7.37
CA TRP A 113 -12.17 -12.60 -8.21
C TRP A 113 -11.85 -11.34 -9.03
N TRP A 114 -12.84 -10.68 -9.58
CA TRP A 114 -12.66 -9.45 -10.36
C TRP A 114 -12.24 -8.25 -9.49
N ALA A 115 -12.73 -8.17 -8.24
CA ALA A 115 -12.29 -7.14 -7.29
C ALA A 115 -10.83 -7.35 -6.89
N VAL A 116 -10.39 -8.60 -6.72
CA VAL A 116 -8.99 -8.94 -6.48
C VAL A 116 -8.14 -8.56 -7.70
N LEU A 117 -8.56 -8.93 -8.91
CA LEU A 117 -7.83 -8.61 -10.13
C LEU A 117 -7.68 -7.09 -10.29
N LEU A 118 -8.74 -6.33 -10.11
CA LEU A 118 -8.73 -4.87 -10.22
C LEU A 118 -7.82 -4.24 -9.15
N ALA A 119 -7.91 -4.70 -7.91
CA ALA A 119 -7.09 -4.20 -6.80
C ALA A 119 -5.61 -4.51 -7.01
N VAL A 120 -5.28 -5.72 -7.46
CA VAL A 120 -3.89 -6.12 -7.77
C VAL A 120 -3.35 -5.28 -8.93
N THR A 121 -4.09 -5.18 -10.03
CA THR A 121 -3.67 -4.38 -11.19
C THR A 121 -3.45 -2.92 -10.81
N TYR A 122 -4.41 -2.31 -10.11
CA TYR A 122 -4.27 -0.94 -9.62
C TYR A 122 -3.04 -0.77 -8.73
N SER A 123 -2.86 -1.66 -7.76
CA SER A 123 -1.73 -1.60 -6.82
C SER A 123 -0.38 -1.75 -7.53
N VAL A 124 -0.27 -2.69 -8.47
CA VAL A 124 0.95 -2.88 -9.26
C VAL A 124 1.28 -1.63 -10.06
N LEU A 125 0.32 -1.08 -10.79
CA LEU A 125 0.53 0.14 -11.58
C LEU A 125 0.92 1.33 -10.70
N ALA A 126 0.26 1.51 -9.55
CA ALA A 126 0.60 2.58 -8.60
C ALA A 126 2.01 2.40 -8.00
N VAL A 127 2.38 1.17 -7.61
CA VAL A 127 3.70 0.84 -7.07
C VAL A 127 4.80 1.12 -8.10
N VAL A 128 4.57 0.72 -9.36
CA VAL A 128 5.46 1.02 -10.49
C VAL A 128 5.62 2.53 -10.67
N GLY A 129 4.52 3.28 -10.70
CA GLY A 129 4.55 4.74 -10.86
C GLY A 129 5.28 5.47 -9.73
N VAL A 130 5.09 5.03 -8.48
CA VAL A 130 5.76 5.60 -7.30
C VAL A 130 7.26 5.27 -7.32
N GLY A 131 7.63 4.02 -7.65
CA GLY A 131 9.02 3.59 -7.77
C GLY A 131 9.78 4.32 -8.88
N ALA A 132 9.11 4.59 -10.00
CA ALA A 132 9.69 5.32 -11.13
C ALA A 132 9.92 6.82 -10.83
N THR A 133 9.31 7.39 -9.77
CA THR A 133 9.34 8.84 -9.54
C THR A 133 9.89 9.26 -8.19
N PHE A 134 9.37 8.74 -7.10
CA PHE A 134 9.60 9.26 -5.74
C PHE A 134 10.50 8.40 -4.86
N HIS A 135 10.52 7.09 -5.09
CA HIS A 135 11.18 6.11 -4.25
C HIS A 135 12.09 5.19 -5.06
N TYR A 136 12.98 4.47 -4.39
CA TYR A 136 13.57 3.28 -4.96
C TYR A 136 12.49 2.23 -5.17
N PHE A 137 12.59 1.44 -6.24
CA PHE A 137 11.61 0.38 -6.52
C PHE A 137 11.49 -0.60 -5.36
N THR A 138 12.61 -0.98 -4.76
CA THR A 138 12.64 -1.88 -3.60
C THR A 138 11.94 -1.31 -2.37
N ASP A 139 11.92 0.04 -2.19
CA ASP A 139 11.15 0.70 -1.12
C ASP A 139 9.65 0.54 -1.33
N THR A 140 9.20 0.60 -2.58
CA THR A 140 7.77 0.44 -2.92
C THR A 140 7.32 -1.00 -2.74
N VAL A 141 8.17 -1.97 -3.06
CA VAL A 141 7.91 -3.38 -2.75
C VAL A 141 7.80 -3.60 -1.23
N GLY A 142 8.73 -3.01 -0.44
CA GLY A 142 8.66 -3.04 1.03
C GLY A 142 7.37 -2.44 1.57
N GLY A 143 6.93 -1.31 1.02
CA GLY A 143 5.65 -0.67 1.34
C GLY A 143 4.45 -1.55 0.98
N ALA A 144 4.46 -2.16 -0.21
CA ALA A 144 3.38 -3.06 -0.64
C ALA A 144 3.23 -4.27 0.30
N LEU A 145 4.34 -4.88 0.70
CA LEU A 145 4.35 -5.98 1.69
C LEU A 145 3.78 -5.52 3.04
N LEU A 146 4.11 -4.30 3.50
CA LEU A 146 3.55 -3.74 4.72
C LEU A 146 2.04 -3.55 4.63
N GLY A 147 1.55 -2.94 3.54
CA GLY A 147 0.12 -2.75 3.30
C GLY A 147 -0.64 -4.08 3.26
N THR A 148 -0.09 -5.08 2.56
CA THR A 148 -0.66 -6.43 2.50
C THR A 148 -0.74 -7.07 3.88
N ALA A 149 0.32 -6.99 4.70
CA ALA A 149 0.33 -7.55 6.04
C ALA A 149 -0.77 -6.94 6.92
N ILE A 150 -0.98 -5.61 6.85
CA ILE A 150 -2.03 -4.91 7.60
C ILE A 150 -3.42 -5.40 7.18
N VAL A 151 -3.68 -5.51 5.87
CA VAL A 151 -4.99 -5.97 5.36
C VAL A 151 -5.25 -7.43 5.72
N CYS A 152 -4.25 -8.30 5.59
CA CYS A 152 -4.36 -9.70 6.00
C CYS A 152 -4.67 -9.82 7.50
N THR A 153 -4.01 -9.02 8.34
CA THR A 153 -4.29 -8.98 9.79
C THR A 153 -5.72 -8.52 10.06
N ALA A 154 -6.18 -7.47 9.38
CA ALA A 154 -7.56 -7.00 9.49
C ALA A 154 -8.56 -8.08 9.05
N ALA A 155 -8.30 -8.78 7.94
CA ALA A 155 -9.13 -9.88 7.44
C ALA A 155 -9.25 -11.02 8.47
N LEU A 156 -8.13 -11.42 9.09
CA LEU A 156 -8.12 -12.44 10.15
C LEU A 156 -8.94 -12.00 11.38
N ILE A 157 -8.81 -10.76 11.82
CA ILE A 157 -9.58 -10.22 12.95
C ILE A 157 -11.07 -10.19 12.64
N LEU A 158 -11.42 -9.80 11.40
CA LEU A 158 -12.80 -9.75 10.95
C LEU A 158 -13.42 -11.17 10.84
N GLY A 159 -12.66 -12.12 10.29
CA GLY A 159 -13.11 -13.51 10.10
C GLY A 159 -13.27 -14.28 11.42
N ARG A 160 -12.33 -14.19 12.35
CA ARG A 160 -12.39 -14.90 13.65
C ARG A 160 -13.62 -14.56 14.49
N ARG A 161 -14.14 -13.34 14.38
CA ARG A 161 -15.33 -12.91 15.13
C ARG A 161 -16.65 -13.15 14.40
N ALA A 162 -16.60 -13.73 13.20
CA ALA A 162 -17.78 -14.11 12.44
C ALA A 162 -18.21 -15.59 12.68
N GLN A 163 -17.40 -16.37 13.40
CA GLN A 163 -17.76 -17.73 13.80
C GLN A 163 -18.52 -17.66 15.13
N PRO A 164 -19.82 -17.99 15.17
CA PRO A 164 -20.53 -18.21 16.42
C PRO A 164 -19.95 -19.47 17.08
N THR A 165 -19.63 -19.38 18.36
CA THR A 165 -19.34 -20.53 19.24
C THR A 165 -20.59 -21.33 19.44
#